data_f82a6701478eebb3f96f9e64bbacab43
#
_entry.id   f82a6701478eebb3f96f9e64bbacab43
#
_cell.length_a   1.000
_cell.length_b   1.000
_cell.length_c   1.000
_cell.angle_alpha   90.00
_cell.angle_beta   90.00
_cell.angle_gamma   90.00
#
_symmetry.space_group_name_H-M   'P 1'
#
loop_
_entity.id
_entity.type
_entity.pdbx_description
1 polymer ?
#
loop_
_entity_poly.entity_id
_entity_poly.type
_entity_poly.pdbx_seq_one_letter_code
_entity_poly.pdbx_strand_id
1 'polypeptide(L)'
;MIRPLAEDTATQALPLRLFQDVQDKRHAKRLQDELELVESGLAEQLSFASPIADAPGRYLMEAGGKRIRPLLTLLTSELGEGPNELVRRAAQAIEMTHLASLYHDDVMDDAKLRRGVPAAQAVWGNNVAILAGDLLFARASTLVSGMGEEAILLQARTFERLCLGQLHETVGPQEGDNEIAHYIQVLADKTGALIATAARMGVMFSGAPAEYADPVTEYGEKIGVAFQLVDDVIDLS
;
A
#
# COMPACT_ATOMS: atom_id res chain seq x y z
N MET A 1 28.74 9.79 24.19
CA MET A 1 27.74 9.28 25.15
C MET A 1 26.37 9.52 24.50
N ILE A 2 25.94 8.59 23.68
CA ILE A 2 24.68 8.67 22.90
C ILE A 2 23.59 8.05 23.77
N ARG A 3 22.60 8.85 24.15
CA ARG A 3 21.39 8.35 24.83
C ARG A 3 20.64 7.41 23.88
N PRO A 4 20.17 6.26 24.34
CA PRO A 4 19.24 5.43 23.55
C PRO A 4 17.93 6.21 23.40
N LEU A 5 17.47 6.37 22.16
CA LEU A 5 16.11 6.81 21.83
C LEU A 5 15.14 5.78 22.38
N ALA A 6 14.17 6.26 23.12
CA ALA A 6 13.15 5.47 23.76
C ALA A 6 12.40 4.63 22.73
N GLU A 7 12.17 3.37 23.11
CA GLU A 7 11.21 2.46 22.53
C GLU A 7 9.82 3.12 22.52
N ASP A 8 9.42 3.61 21.36
CA ASP A 8 8.00 3.88 21.07
C ASP A 8 7.69 3.28 19.69
N THR A 9 7.89 1.96 19.60
CA THR A 9 7.30 1.12 18.56
C THR A 9 5.82 0.96 18.88
N ALA A 10 5.09 2.07 18.82
CA ALA A 10 3.65 2.01 18.74
C ALA A 10 3.29 1.49 17.33
N THR A 11 3.25 0.17 17.17
CA THR A 11 2.27 -0.46 16.29
C THR A 11 0.95 0.22 16.65
N GLN A 12 0.52 1.21 15.85
CA GLN A 12 -0.73 1.92 16.12
C GLN A 12 -1.84 0.89 15.91
N ALA A 13 -2.19 0.22 17.01
CA ALA A 13 -3.36 -0.62 17.06
C ALA A 13 -4.52 0.15 16.43
N LEU A 14 -5.25 -0.51 15.54
CA LEU A 14 -6.55 -0.05 15.05
C LEU A 14 -7.26 0.65 16.20
N PRO A 15 -7.86 1.84 16.00
CA PRO A 15 -8.51 2.55 17.07
C PRO A 15 -9.67 1.69 17.60
N LEU A 16 -9.37 0.82 18.56
CA LEU A 16 -10.33 -0.07 19.23
C LEU A 16 -11.54 0.66 19.81
N ARG A 17 -11.50 1.98 19.86
CA ARG A 17 -12.59 2.84 20.31
C ARG A 17 -13.80 2.86 19.36
N LEU A 18 -13.66 2.39 18.12
CA LEU A 18 -14.77 2.24 17.17
C LEU A 18 -15.57 0.95 17.40
N PHE A 19 -15.02 -0.01 18.16
CA PHE A 19 -15.62 -1.31 18.41
C PHE A 19 -16.14 -1.36 19.85
N GLN A 20 -17.45 -1.20 20.04
CA GLN A 20 -18.07 -1.14 21.36
C GLN A 20 -18.57 -2.49 21.86
N ASP A 21 -18.82 -3.46 20.96
CA ASP A 21 -19.32 -4.79 21.31
C ASP A 21 -18.18 -5.81 21.49
N VAL A 22 -18.45 -6.89 22.27
CA VAL A 22 -17.52 -8.02 22.49
C VAL A 22 -17.25 -8.77 21.17
N GLN A 23 -18.23 -8.84 20.27
CA GLN A 23 -18.11 -9.47 18.98
C GLN A 23 -17.18 -8.67 18.08
N ASP A 24 -17.31 -7.34 18.07
CA ASP A 24 -16.42 -6.42 17.35
C ASP A 24 -14.98 -6.51 17.83
N LYS A 25 -14.77 -6.65 19.14
CA LYS A 25 -13.43 -6.80 19.73
C LYS A 25 -12.74 -8.11 19.32
N ARG A 26 -13.50 -9.21 19.24
CA ARG A 26 -12.97 -10.49 18.76
C ARG A 26 -12.61 -10.44 17.29
N HIS A 27 -13.45 -9.79 16.49
CA HIS A 27 -13.21 -9.58 15.08
C HIS A 27 -11.97 -8.70 14.86
N ALA A 28 -11.88 -7.56 15.52
CA ALA A 28 -10.73 -6.66 15.46
C ALA A 28 -9.43 -7.37 15.87
N LYS A 29 -9.48 -8.21 16.94
CA LYS A 29 -8.31 -8.98 17.34
C LYS A 29 -7.89 -9.98 16.27
N ARG A 30 -8.83 -10.70 15.65
CA ARG A 30 -8.52 -11.65 14.57
C ARG A 30 -7.87 -10.95 13.39
N LEU A 31 -8.40 -9.79 12.96
CA LEU A 31 -7.80 -8.99 11.90
C LEU A 31 -6.40 -8.48 12.27
N GLN A 32 -6.18 -8.13 13.54
CA GLN A 32 -4.86 -7.75 14.03
C GLN A 32 -3.87 -8.92 13.95
N ASP A 33 -4.29 -10.12 14.42
CA ASP A 33 -3.46 -11.33 14.34
C ASP A 33 -3.11 -11.68 12.86
N GLU A 34 -4.06 -11.52 11.94
CA GLU A 34 -3.84 -11.71 10.50
C GLU A 34 -2.90 -10.66 9.89
N LEU A 35 -3.02 -9.40 10.33
CA LEU A 35 -2.13 -8.33 9.89
C LEU A 35 -0.68 -8.58 10.35
N GLU A 36 -0.48 -9.12 11.55
CA GLU A 36 0.84 -9.52 12.04
C GLU A 36 1.46 -10.64 11.18
N LEU A 37 0.65 -11.60 10.70
CA LEU A 37 1.10 -12.61 9.74
C LEU A 37 1.47 -12.00 8.39
N VAL A 38 0.72 -11.02 7.91
CA VAL A 38 1.06 -10.28 6.67
C VAL A 38 2.38 -9.54 6.86
N GLU A 39 2.59 -8.86 7.99
CA GLU A 39 3.84 -8.14 8.28
C GLU A 39 5.05 -9.07 8.37
N SER A 40 4.90 -10.20 9.05
CA SER A 40 5.96 -11.22 9.12
C SER A 40 6.35 -11.72 7.73
N GLY A 41 5.36 -12.08 6.90
CA GLY A 41 5.61 -12.51 5.53
C GLY A 41 6.19 -11.40 4.65
N LEU A 42 5.77 -10.14 4.85
CA LEU A 42 6.34 -8.99 4.16
C LEU A 42 7.83 -8.83 4.50
N ALA A 43 8.22 -8.96 5.78
CA ALA A 43 9.61 -8.91 6.21
C ALA A 43 10.46 -10.01 5.56
N GLU A 44 9.91 -11.23 5.42
CA GLU A 44 10.57 -12.34 4.71
C GLU A 44 10.75 -12.03 3.22
N GLN A 45 9.70 -11.51 2.56
CA GLN A 45 9.76 -11.14 1.13
C GLN A 45 10.76 -10.01 0.86
N LEU A 46 10.95 -9.08 1.79
CA LEU A 46 11.87 -7.95 1.66
C LEU A 46 13.29 -8.26 2.13
N SER A 47 13.57 -9.49 2.53
CA SER A 47 14.93 -9.96 2.83
C SER A 47 15.66 -10.33 1.54
N PHE A 48 16.83 -9.74 1.33
CA PHE A 48 17.67 -9.97 0.16
C PHE A 48 19.00 -10.60 0.59
N ALA A 49 19.47 -11.59 -0.17
CA ALA A 49 20.77 -12.21 0.07
C ALA A 49 21.95 -11.24 -0.12
N SER A 50 21.77 -10.19 -0.90
CA SER A 50 22.76 -9.13 -1.10
C SER A 50 22.61 -8.04 -0.05
N PRO A 51 23.63 -7.77 0.80
CA PRO A 51 23.57 -6.71 1.81
C PRO A 51 23.34 -5.31 1.21
N ILE A 52 23.74 -5.08 -0.04
CA ILE A 52 23.54 -3.80 -0.75
C ILE A 52 22.05 -3.60 -1.06
N ALA A 53 21.29 -4.67 -1.28
CA ALA A 53 19.87 -4.61 -1.57
C ALA A 53 19.02 -4.74 -0.30
N ASP A 54 19.48 -5.47 0.72
CA ASP A 54 18.71 -5.80 1.92
C ASP A 54 18.35 -4.54 2.73
N ALA A 55 19.35 -3.75 3.10
CA ALA A 55 19.12 -2.55 3.91
C ALA A 55 18.20 -1.52 3.21
N PRO A 56 18.45 -1.12 1.93
CA PRO A 56 17.53 -0.23 1.24
C PRO A 56 16.14 -0.85 1.02
N GLY A 57 16.04 -2.15 0.68
CA GLY A 57 14.76 -2.81 0.40
C GLY A 57 13.82 -2.88 1.61
N ARG A 58 14.35 -2.96 2.82
CA ARG A 58 13.57 -3.04 4.07
C ARG A 58 13.28 -1.70 4.72
N TYR A 59 14.00 -0.69 4.37
CA TYR A 59 14.06 0.60 5.09
C TYR A 59 12.70 1.24 5.34
N LEU A 60 11.89 1.43 4.29
CA LEU A 60 10.57 2.06 4.45
C LEU A 60 9.54 1.14 5.12
N MET A 61 9.72 -0.17 5.04
CA MET A 61 8.90 -1.11 5.81
C MET A 61 9.19 -0.95 7.30
N GLU A 62 10.46 -0.93 7.69
CA GLU A 62 10.92 -0.80 9.08
C GLU A 62 10.61 0.59 9.68
N ALA A 63 10.51 1.62 8.85
CA ALA A 63 10.03 2.95 9.26
C ALA A 63 8.53 2.96 9.65
N GLY A 64 7.82 1.83 9.51
CA GLY A 64 6.43 1.67 9.91
C GLY A 64 5.42 2.03 8.82
N GLY A 65 4.19 2.31 9.23
CA GLY A 65 3.08 2.68 8.34
C GLY A 65 1.74 2.17 8.87
N LYS A 66 0.64 2.80 8.45
CA LYS A 66 -0.72 2.46 8.92
C LYS A 66 -1.26 1.13 8.37
N ARG A 67 -0.60 0.51 7.41
CA ARG A 67 -1.01 -0.76 6.75
C ARG A 67 -2.47 -0.80 6.30
N ILE A 68 -3.00 0.33 5.86
CA ILE A 68 -4.42 0.46 5.45
C ILE A 68 -4.75 -0.48 4.28
N ARG A 69 -3.84 -0.63 3.30
CA ARG A 69 -4.05 -1.48 2.13
C ARG A 69 -4.08 -2.97 2.50
N PRO A 70 -3.11 -3.52 3.22
CA PRO A 70 -3.21 -4.87 3.78
C PRO A 70 -4.46 -5.11 4.60
N LEU A 71 -4.80 -4.18 5.49
CA LEU A 71 -5.99 -4.28 6.32
C LEU A 71 -7.27 -4.34 5.47
N LEU A 72 -7.36 -3.51 4.43
CA LEU A 72 -8.51 -3.51 3.53
C LEU A 72 -8.64 -4.84 2.77
N THR A 73 -7.52 -5.43 2.32
CA THR A 73 -7.50 -6.75 1.68
C THR A 73 -8.04 -7.83 2.65
N LEU A 74 -7.62 -7.79 3.92
CA LEU A 74 -8.12 -8.69 4.95
C LEU A 74 -9.61 -8.46 5.25
N LEU A 75 -10.05 -7.21 5.38
CA LEU A 75 -11.45 -6.86 5.64
C LEU A 75 -12.37 -7.31 4.51
N THR A 76 -12.01 -7.07 3.26
CA THR A 76 -12.86 -7.44 2.12
C THR A 76 -12.88 -8.96 1.89
N SER A 77 -11.89 -9.70 2.38
CA SER A 77 -11.91 -11.16 2.36
C SER A 77 -13.03 -11.75 3.24
N GLU A 78 -13.50 -11.00 4.25
CA GLU A 78 -14.62 -11.41 5.11
C GLU A 78 -15.97 -11.47 4.36
N LEU A 79 -16.05 -10.93 3.15
CA LEU A 79 -17.20 -11.12 2.26
C LEU A 79 -17.29 -12.56 1.70
N GLY A 80 -16.22 -13.34 1.84
CA GLY A 80 -16.16 -14.76 1.54
C GLY A 80 -15.87 -15.59 2.79
N GLU A 81 -14.88 -16.48 2.69
CA GLU A 81 -14.50 -17.39 3.78
C GLU A 81 -13.48 -16.73 4.77
N GLY A 82 -13.13 -15.47 4.53
CA GLY A 82 -12.16 -14.73 5.34
C GLY A 82 -10.71 -14.90 4.90
N PRO A 83 -9.76 -14.43 5.74
CA PRO A 83 -8.34 -14.49 5.43
C PRO A 83 -7.83 -15.93 5.28
N ASN A 84 -7.00 -16.13 4.27
CA ASN A 84 -6.27 -17.37 3.98
C ASN A 84 -4.87 -17.03 3.42
N GLU A 85 -4.10 -18.02 3.05
CA GLU A 85 -2.73 -17.83 2.55
C GLU A 85 -2.67 -16.95 1.30
N LEU A 86 -3.60 -17.12 0.34
CA LEU A 86 -3.64 -16.31 -0.88
C LEU A 86 -4.02 -14.86 -0.57
N VAL A 87 -4.96 -14.64 0.36
CA VAL A 87 -5.35 -13.29 0.81
C VAL A 87 -4.16 -12.59 1.49
N ARG A 88 -3.40 -13.28 2.35
CA ARG A 88 -2.19 -12.73 2.97
C ARG A 88 -1.12 -12.38 1.93
N ARG A 89 -0.88 -13.26 0.96
CA ARG A 89 0.06 -13.01 -0.14
C ARG A 89 -0.37 -11.82 -1.00
N ALA A 90 -1.67 -11.68 -1.28
CA ALA A 90 -2.22 -10.51 -1.96
C ALA A 90 -1.93 -9.22 -1.17
N ALA A 91 -2.22 -9.22 0.13
CA ALA A 91 -1.96 -8.09 1.01
C ALA A 91 -0.46 -7.71 1.04
N GLN A 92 0.45 -8.69 1.05
CA GLN A 92 1.89 -8.47 0.96
C GLN A 92 2.29 -7.85 -0.38
N ALA A 93 1.78 -8.38 -1.51
CA ALA A 93 2.09 -7.86 -2.84
C ALA A 93 1.62 -6.40 -3.01
N ILE A 94 0.44 -6.08 -2.52
CA ILE A 94 -0.13 -4.73 -2.51
C ILE A 94 0.74 -3.78 -1.67
N GLU A 95 1.15 -4.17 -0.47
CA GLU A 95 1.98 -3.31 0.37
C GLU A 95 3.39 -3.15 -0.23
N MET A 96 4.00 -4.19 -0.81
CA MET A 96 5.26 -4.06 -1.53
C MET A 96 5.16 -3.10 -2.71
N THR A 97 4.06 -3.17 -3.47
CA THR A 97 3.80 -2.23 -4.58
C THR A 97 3.69 -0.80 -4.05
N HIS A 98 3.01 -0.58 -2.92
CA HIS A 98 2.92 0.72 -2.28
C HIS A 98 4.30 1.21 -1.79
N LEU A 99 5.06 0.36 -1.10
CA LEU A 99 6.40 0.75 -0.64
C LEU A 99 7.30 1.13 -1.82
N ALA A 100 7.24 0.36 -2.92
CA ALA A 100 8.00 0.64 -4.13
C ALA A 100 7.65 2.01 -4.73
N SER A 101 6.35 2.35 -4.82
CA SER A 101 5.94 3.67 -5.30
C SER A 101 6.48 4.79 -4.41
N LEU A 102 6.49 4.62 -3.07
CA LEU A 102 7.03 5.63 -2.17
C LEU A 102 8.53 5.91 -2.38
N TYR A 103 9.34 4.89 -2.73
CA TYR A 103 10.75 5.11 -3.08
C TYR A 103 10.89 6.00 -4.32
N HIS A 104 10.05 5.79 -5.32
CA HIS A 104 10.08 6.57 -6.56
C HIS A 104 9.51 7.96 -6.35
N ASP A 105 8.39 8.08 -5.65
CA ASP A 105 7.76 9.37 -5.32
C ASP A 105 8.74 10.27 -4.56
N ASP A 106 9.42 9.74 -3.52
CA ASP A 106 10.39 10.49 -2.72
C ASP A 106 11.52 11.08 -3.57
N VAL A 107 11.98 10.34 -4.60
CA VAL A 107 13.02 10.83 -5.53
C VAL A 107 12.44 11.91 -6.45
N MET A 108 11.23 11.73 -6.98
CA MET A 108 10.60 12.70 -7.89
C MET A 108 10.23 13.99 -7.18
N ASP A 109 9.81 13.91 -5.92
CA ASP A 109 9.37 15.04 -5.10
C ASP A 109 10.53 15.69 -4.31
N ASP A 110 11.77 15.20 -4.46
CA ASP A 110 12.95 15.62 -3.64
C ASP A 110 12.63 15.63 -2.13
N ALA A 111 11.86 14.63 -1.67
CA ALA A 111 11.41 14.53 -0.30
C ALA A 111 12.60 14.40 0.66
N LYS A 112 12.57 15.11 1.78
CA LYS A 112 13.65 15.04 2.79
C LYS A 112 13.40 13.96 3.83
N LEU A 113 12.14 13.73 4.15
CA LEU A 113 11.70 12.80 5.18
C LEU A 113 10.55 11.94 4.65
N ARG A 114 10.50 10.69 5.09
CA ARG A 114 9.36 9.78 4.90
C ARG A 114 9.11 9.02 6.18
N ARG A 115 7.87 9.03 6.66
CA ARG A 115 7.48 8.35 7.92
C ARG A 115 8.36 8.74 9.13
N GLY A 116 8.80 10.00 9.18
CA GLY A 116 9.62 10.53 10.27
C GLY A 116 11.11 10.19 10.22
N VAL A 117 11.55 9.43 9.21
CA VAL A 117 12.98 9.13 8.96
C VAL A 117 13.45 9.84 7.68
N PRO A 118 14.75 10.02 7.46
CA PRO A 118 15.28 10.55 6.19
C PRO A 118 14.77 9.73 5.02
N ALA A 119 14.38 10.37 3.91
CA ALA A 119 13.99 9.65 2.71
C ALA A 119 15.16 8.81 2.16
N ALA A 120 14.87 7.70 1.48
CA ALA A 120 15.88 6.72 1.07
C ALA A 120 16.99 7.35 0.19
N GLN A 121 16.63 8.26 -0.71
CA GLN A 121 17.60 8.97 -1.56
C GLN A 121 18.51 9.91 -0.76
N ALA A 122 18.07 10.41 0.39
CA ALA A 122 18.91 11.21 1.27
C ALA A 122 19.95 10.34 1.99
N VAL A 123 19.69 9.03 2.16
CA VAL A 123 20.60 8.08 2.82
C VAL A 123 21.55 7.44 1.82
N TRP A 124 21.06 6.98 0.66
CA TRP A 124 21.81 6.17 -0.31
C TRP A 124 21.97 6.81 -1.70
N GLY A 125 21.35 7.96 -1.93
CA GLY A 125 21.31 8.62 -3.24
C GLY A 125 20.20 8.09 -4.16
N ASN A 126 19.83 8.89 -5.17
CA ASN A 126 18.71 8.64 -6.07
C ASN A 126 18.79 7.26 -6.76
N ASN A 127 19.96 6.88 -7.28
CA ASN A 127 20.10 5.63 -8.01
C ASN A 127 19.77 4.40 -7.15
N VAL A 128 20.20 4.40 -5.88
CA VAL A 128 19.91 3.29 -4.96
C VAL A 128 18.44 3.28 -4.58
N ALA A 129 17.84 4.44 -4.32
CA ALA A 129 16.42 4.55 -4.01
C ALA A 129 15.54 4.05 -5.18
N ILE A 130 15.81 4.47 -6.41
CA ILE A 130 15.09 3.99 -7.60
C ILE A 130 15.21 2.47 -7.73
N LEU A 131 16.44 1.93 -7.66
CA LEU A 131 16.65 0.49 -7.78
C LEU A 131 16.03 -0.31 -6.62
N ALA A 132 15.97 0.25 -5.41
CA ALA A 132 15.24 -0.36 -4.31
C ALA A 132 13.74 -0.47 -4.63
N GLY A 133 13.12 0.59 -5.15
CA GLY A 133 11.74 0.55 -5.65
C GLY A 133 11.53 -0.52 -6.72
N ASP A 134 12.41 -0.58 -7.73
CA ASP A 134 12.36 -1.59 -8.79
C ASP A 134 12.45 -3.03 -8.25
N LEU A 135 13.32 -3.26 -7.26
CA LEU A 135 13.44 -4.57 -6.61
C LEU A 135 12.16 -4.97 -5.87
N LEU A 136 11.50 -4.03 -5.19
CA LEU A 136 10.23 -4.27 -4.52
C LEU A 136 9.12 -4.61 -5.54
N PHE A 137 9.04 -3.89 -6.66
CA PHE A 137 8.11 -4.21 -7.75
C PHE A 137 8.37 -5.60 -8.33
N ALA A 138 9.63 -5.96 -8.55
CA ALA A 138 9.98 -7.29 -9.02
C ALA A 138 9.55 -8.39 -8.03
N ARG A 139 9.73 -8.16 -6.72
CA ARG A 139 9.26 -9.08 -5.67
C ARG A 139 7.74 -9.18 -5.62
N ALA A 140 7.03 -8.06 -5.67
CA ALA A 140 5.57 -8.04 -5.74
C ALA A 140 5.06 -8.83 -6.95
N SER A 141 5.66 -8.61 -8.13
CA SER A 141 5.32 -9.33 -9.36
C SER A 141 5.60 -10.84 -9.24
N THR A 142 6.72 -11.23 -8.64
CA THR A 142 7.05 -12.64 -8.37
C THR A 142 6.00 -13.28 -7.45
N LEU A 143 5.58 -12.58 -6.40
CA LEU A 143 4.58 -13.09 -5.47
C LEU A 143 3.22 -13.30 -6.16
N VAL A 144 2.80 -12.33 -6.97
CA VAL A 144 1.51 -12.38 -7.70
C VAL A 144 1.55 -13.43 -8.83
N SER A 145 2.72 -13.71 -9.43
CA SER A 145 2.83 -14.70 -10.50
C SER A 145 2.39 -16.12 -10.08
N GLY A 146 2.46 -16.44 -8.80
CA GLY A 146 1.94 -17.69 -8.23
C GLY A 146 0.46 -17.67 -7.87
N MET A 147 -0.27 -16.59 -8.15
CA MET A 147 -1.67 -16.39 -7.73
C MET A 147 -2.68 -16.51 -8.89
N GLY A 148 -2.22 -16.71 -10.11
CA GLY A 148 -3.03 -16.87 -11.30
C GLY A 148 -3.05 -15.67 -12.24
N GLU A 149 -3.52 -15.88 -13.46
CA GLU A 149 -3.48 -14.90 -14.55
C GLU A 149 -4.26 -13.61 -14.21
N GLU A 150 -5.43 -13.74 -13.62
CA GLU A 150 -6.26 -12.58 -13.27
C GLU A 150 -5.56 -11.64 -12.28
N ALA A 151 -4.84 -12.19 -11.30
CA ALA A 151 -4.06 -11.39 -10.36
C ALA A 151 -2.89 -10.67 -11.04
N ILE A 152 -2.20 -11.33 -11.98
CA ILE A 152 -1.11 -10.73 -12.77
C ILE A 152 -1.64 -9.55 -13.58
N LEU A 153 -2.76 -9.75 -14.30
CA LEU A 153 -3.37 -8.69 -15.10
C LEU A 153 -3.86 -7.52 -14.26
N LEU A 154 -4.47 -7.82 -13.09
CA LEU A 154 -4.94 -6.79 -12.17
C LEU A 154 -3.77 -5.95 -11.65
N GLN A 155 -2.68 -6.59 -11.21
CA GLN A 155 -1.50 -5.88 -10.75
C GLN A 155 -0.85 -5.04 -11.86
N ALA A 156 -0.72 -5.58 -13.07
CA ALA A 156 -0.13 -4.86 -14.19
C ALA A 156 -0.92 -3.59 -14.55
N ARG A 157 -2.26 -3.70 -14.64
CA ARG A 157 -3.15 -2.56 -14.87
C ARG A 157 -3.10 -1.53 -13.74
N THR A 158 -3.02 -2.00 -12.50
CA THR A 158 -2.89 -1.12 -11.34
C THR A 158 -1.59 -0.35 -11.39
N PHE A 159 -0.48 -1.02 -11.70
CA PHE A 159 0.81 -0.37 -11.81
C PHE A 159 0.86 0.65 -12.97
N GLU A 160 0.27 0.30 -14.13
CA GLU A 160 0.09 1.25 -15.23
C GLU A 160 -0.67 2.51 -14.78
N ARG A 161 -1.78 2.36 -14.04
CA ARG A 161 -2.54 3.48 -13.49
C ARG A 161 -1.72 4.32 -12.52
N LEU A 162 -0.93 3.70 -11.63
CA LEU A 162 -0.03 4.44 -10.72
C LEU A 162 0.98 5.28 -11.49
N CYS A 163 1.60 4.72 -12.53
CA CYS A 163 2.56 5.44 -13.38
C CYS A 163 1.88 6.60 -14.14
N LEU A 164 0.69 6.38 -14.68
CA LEU A 164 -0.07 7.42 -15.38
C LEU A 164 -0.51 8.53 -14.41
N GLY A 165 -0.96 8.17 -13.22
CA GLY A 165 -1.33 9.14 -12.19
C GLY A 165 -0.16 10.04 -11.80
N GLN A 166 1.02 9.45 -11.57
CA GLN A 166 2.24 10.21 -11.29
C GLN A 166 2.69 11.09 -12.47
N LEU A 167 2.55 10.58 -13.71
CA LEU A 167 2.87 11.35 -14.92
C LEU A 167 1.93 12.54 -15.09
N HIS A 168 0.62 12.34 -14.91
CA HIS A 168 -0.39 13.40 -14.99
C HIS A 168 -0.20 14.46 -13.91
N GLU A 169 0.16 14.07 -12.69
CA GLU A 169 0.50 14.99 -11.60
C GLU A 169 1.73 15.83 -11.95
N THR A 170 2.76 15.21 -12.50
CA THR A 170 4.02 15.88 -12.85
C THR A 170 3.84 16.87 -14.03
N VAL A 171 3.05 16.49 -15.03
CA VAL A 171 2.85 17.31 -16.24
C VAL A 171 1.80 18.39 -16.00
N GLY A 172 0.81 18.12 -15.14
CA GLY A 172 -0.33 19.00 -14.90
C GLY A 172 -1.40 18.99 -16.02
N PRO A 173 -2.51 19.71 -15.81
CA PRO A 173 -3.58 19.81 -16.79
C PRO A 173 -3.11 20.54 -18.06
N GLN A 174 -3.63 20.12 -19.22
CA GLN A 174 -3.34 20.76 -20.50
C GLN A 174 -4.29 21.94 -20.75
N GLU A 175 -3.95 22.78 -21.74
CA GLU A 175 -4.80 23.91 -22.12
C GLU A 175 -6.20 23.43 -22.55
N GLY A 176 -7.22 23.92 -21.85
CA GLY A 176 -8.63 23.55 -22.05
C GLY A 176 -9.16 22.41 -21.20
N ASP A 177 -8.32 21.76 -20.39
CA ASP A 177 -8.77 20.74 -19.44
C ASP A 177 -9.54 21.35 -18.28
N ASN A 178 -10.44 20.56 -17.71
CA ASN A 178 -11.07 20.89 -16.44
C ASN A 178 -10.11 20.54 -15.30
N GLU A 179 -9.53 21.53 -14.63
CA GLU A 179 -8.53 21.36 -13.56
C GLU A 179 -9.03 20.48 -12.41
N ILE A 180 -10.31 20.61 -12.02
CA ILE A 180 -10.90 19.80 -10.94
C ILE A 180 -11.01 18.33 -11.39
N ALA A 181 -11.50 18.10 -12.59
CA ALA A 181 -11.61 16.73 -13.12
C ALA A 181 -10.24 16.08 -13.28
N HIS A 182 -9.23 16.83 -13.75
CA HIS A 182 -7.85 16.38 -13.84
C HIS A 182 -7.31 15.99 -12.46
N TYR A 183 -7.45 16.85 -11.45
CA TYR A 183 -7.01 16.60 -10.09
C TYR A 183 -7.67 15.34 -9.50
N ILE A 184 -8.99 15.19 -9.60
CA ILE A 184 -9.69 13.99 -9.12
C ILE A 184 -9.21 12.72 -9.83
N GLN A 185 -8.92 12.80 -11.14
CA GLN A 185 -8.38 11.67 -11.90
C GLN A 185 -6.97 11.29 -11.42
N VAL A 186 -6.11 12.27 -11.15
CA VAL A 186 -4.78 12.04 -10.56
C VAL A 186 -4.91 11.30 -9.22
N LEU A 187 -5.80 11.74 -8.32
CA LEU A 187 -6.04 11.07 -7.05
C LEU A 187 -6.58 9.65 -7.22
N ALA A 188 -7.48 9.44 -8.20
CA ALA A 188 -8.02 8.12 -8.51
C ALA A 188 -6.92 7.17 -9.00
N ASP A 189 -6.01 7.63 -9.86
CA ASP A 189 -4.95 6.79 -10.42
C ASP A 189 -3.76 6.61 -9.45
N LYS A 190 -3.32 7.66 -8.79
CA LYS A 190 -2.16 7.61 -7.87
C LYS A 190 -2.50 6.91 -6.54
N THR A 191 -3.67 7.14 -5.98
CA THR A 191 -4.07 6.62 -4.65
C THR A 191 -5.21 5.62 -4.75
N GLY A 192 -6.29 5.94 -5.45
CA GLY A 192 -7.51 5.15 -5.56
C GLY A 192 -7.28 3.77 -6.17
N ALA A 193 -6.49 3.68 -7.24
CA ALA A 193 -6.26 2.44 -7.99
C ALA A 193 -5.69 1.31 -7.12
N LEU A 194 -4.69 1.60 -6.29
CA LEU A 194 -4.07 0.58 -5.44
C LEU A 194 -4.97 0.18 -4.26
N ILE A 195 -5.77 1.10 -3.75
CA ILE A 195 -6.78 0.81 -2.71
C ILE A 195 -7.90 -0.03 -3.28
N ALA A 196 -8.37 0.27 -4.49
CA ALA A 196 -9.35 -0.54 -5.21
C ALA A 196 -8.85 -1.97 -5.46
N THR A 197 -7.58 -2.09 -5.88
CA THR A 197 -6.95 -3.39 -6.11
C THR A 197 -6.79 -4.19 -4.82
N ALA A 198 -6.44 -3.54 -3.70
CA ALA A 198 -6.39 -4.18 -2.38
C ALA A 198 -7.76 -4.76 -2.00
N ALA A 199 -8.82 -3.98 -2.15
CA ALA A 199 -10.18 -4.41 -1.88
C ALA A 199 -10.63 -5.57 -2.79
N ARG A 200 -10.36 -5.47 -4.10
CA ARG A 200 -10.70 -6.52 -5.08
C ARG A 200 -9.97 -7.83 -4.82
N MET A 201 -8.69 -7.80 -4.50
CA MET A 201 -7.90 -9.01 -4.21
C MET A 201 -8.39 -9.74 -2.96
N GLY A 202 -8.87 -9.03 -1.95
CA GLY A 202 -9.50 -9.67 -0.79
C GLY A 202 -10.71 -10.52 -1.17
N VAL A 203 -11.61 -9.98 -1.98
CA VAL A 203 -12.78 -10.70 -2.52
C VAL A 203 -12.33 -11.86 -3.42
N MET A 204 -11.40 -11.61 -4.34
CA MET A 204 -10.95 -12.59 -5.34
C MET A 204 -10.38 -13.86 -4.73
N PHE A 205 -9.67 -13.76 -3.60
CA PHE A 205 -8.97 -14.89 -3.00
C PHE A 205 -9.66 -15.49 -1.77
N SER A 206 -10.81 -14.96 -1.36
CA SER A 206 -11.54 -15.44 -0.17
C SER A 206 -12.68 -16.42 -0.47
N GLY A 207 -12.89 -16.78 -1.74
CA GLY A 207 -14.07 -17.59 -2.13
C GLY A 207 -15.39 -16.81 -2.10
N ALA A 208 -15.34 -15.48 -2.04
CA ALA A 208 -16.52 -14.64 -2.11
C ALA A 208 -17.21 -14.75 -3.48
N PRO A 209 -18.53 -14.50 -3.56
CA PRO A 209 -19.24 -14.43 -4.83
C PRO A 209 -18.61 -13.41 -5.79
N ALA A 210 -18.41 -13.79 -7.06
CA ALA A 210 -17.75 -12.94 -8.06
C ALA A 210 -18.46 -11.58 -8.26
N GLU A 211 -19.76 -11.52 -8.02
CA GLU A 211 -20.59 -10.32 -8.10
C GLU A 211 -20.18 -9.22 -7.11
N TYR A 212 -19.41 -9.55 -6.06
CA TYR A 212 -18.90 -8.56 -5.10
C TYR A 212 -17.63 -7.84 -5.59
N ALA A 213 -16.95 -8.38 -6.60
CA ALA A 213 -15.66 -7.84 -7.07
C ALA A 213 -15.77 -6.39 -7.57
N ASP A 214 -16.74 -6.11 -8.44
CA ASP A 214 -16.88 -4.76 -9.03
C ASP A 214 -17.38 -3.72 -8.02
N PRO A 215 -18.43 -3.96 -7.20
CA PRO A 215 -18.83 -3.02 -6.16
C PRO A 215 -17.75 -2.71 -5.14
N VAL A 216 -16.95 -3.71 -4.74
CA VAL A 216 -15.85 -3.53 -3.79
C VAL A 216 -14.69 -2.75 -4.42
N THR A 217 -14.43 -2.96 -5.72
CA THR A 217 -13.43 -2.18 -6.46
C THR A 217 -13.83 -0.71 -6.53
N GLU A 218 -15.08 -0.42 -6.90
CA GLU A 218 -15.61 0.95 -6.94
C GLU A 218 -15.57 1.62 -5.56
N TYR A 219 -15.96 0.91 -4.51
CA TYR A 219 -15.86 1.38 -3.13
C TYR A 219 -14.42 1.73 -2.76
N GLY A 220 -13.46 0.83 -3.05
CA GLY A 220 -12.05 1.03 -2.78
C GLY A 220 -11.48 2.26 -3.49
N GLU A 221 -11.84 2.48 -4.75
CA GLU A 221 -11.40 3.67 -5.50
C GLU A 221 -11.95 4.96 -4.88
N LYS A 222 -13.24 5.01 -4.59
CA LYS A 222 -13.89 6.18 -3.98
C LYS A 222 -13.32 6.51 -2.60
N ILE A 223 -13.08 5.50 -1.77
CA ILE A 223 -12.50 5.72 -0.44
C ILE A 223 -11.04 6.19 -0.54
N GLY A 224 -10.29 5.70 -1.54
CA GLY A 224 -8.93 6.14 -1.81
C GLY A 224 -8.87 7.61 -2.21
N VAL A 225 -9.74 8.05 -3.10
CA VAL A 225 -9.86 9.46 -3.49
C VAL A 225 -10.27 10.32 -2.29
N ALA A 226 -11.29 9.89 -1.52
CA ALA A 226 -11.74 10.64 -0.35
C ALA A 226 -10.65 10.74 0.73
N PHE A 227 -9.86 9.69 0.93
CA PHE A 227 -8.75 9.67 1.87
C PHE A 227 -7.69 10.72 1.49
N GLN A 228 -7.30 10.77 0.21
CA GLN A 228 -6.31 11.73 -0.27
C GLN A 228 -6.83 13.16 -0.18
N LEU A 229 -8.09 13.41 -0.55
CA LEU A 229 -8.71 14.73 -0.39
C LEU A 229 -8.68 15.24 1.06
N VAL A 230 -8.86 14.34 2.03
CA VAL A 230 -8.77 14.71 3.45
C VAL A 230 -7.33 15.01 3.86
N ASP A 231 -6.36 14.21 3.40
CA ASP A 231 -4.93 14.46 3.68
C ASP A 231 -4.52 15.82 3.10
N ASP A 232 -4.89 16.14 1.86
CA ASP A 232 -4.56 17.42 1.21
C ASP A 232 -5.17 18.62 1.94
N VAL A 233 -6.41 18.49 2.47
CA VAL A 233 -7.05 19.54 3.29
C VAL A 233 -6.32 19.72 4.62
N ILE A 234 -5.85 18.66 5.24
CA ILE A 234 -5.09 18.74 6.50
C ILE A 234 -3.74 19.44 6.26
N ASP A 235 -3.08 19.16 5.16
CA ASP A 235 -1.77 19.75 4.81
C ASP A 235 -1.88 21.26 4.51
N LEU A 236 -3.08 21.75 4.15
CA LEU A 236 -3.35 23.18 3.92
C LEU A 236 -3.73 23.95 5.19
N SER A 237 -3.99 23.28 6.32
CA SER A 237 -4.48 23.86 7.56
C SER A 237 -3.39 24.07 8.60
#